data_9ddcf637312b296c06a118cfc355f8f7
#
_entry.id   9ddcf637312b296c06a118cfc355f8f7
#
_cell.length_a   1.000
_cell.length_b   1.000
_cell.length_c   1.000
_cell.angle_alpha   90.00
_cell.angle_beta   90.00
_cell.angle_gamma   90.00
#
_symmetry.space_group_name_H-M   'P 1'
#
loop_
_entity.id
_entity.type
_entity.pdbx_description
1 polymer ?
#
loop_
_entity_poly.entity_id
_entity_poly.type
_entity_poly.pdbx_seq_one_letter_code
_entity_poly.pdbx_strand_id
1 'polypeptide(L)'
;AASPNDPLVLREAGAFHYRKGDMSRADGLLRQAMRIDPRDYMASFFYARMLDETGRQAQASQYYKEVLRYVPEDAEVHEAYARSLGKTGDSAGAYIHMAYSALYSNNKKQAERYFNQAKALSGKANPREFQKLEAAYKERKEIWDKN
;
A
#
# COMPACT_ATOMS: atom_id res chain seq x y z
N ALA A 1 -32.09 0.02 10.98
CA ALA A 1 -31.06 1.05 11.03
C ALA A 1 -29.71 0.46 11.43
N ALA A 2 -28.63 0.95 10.81
CA ALA A 2 -27.29 0.49 11.15
C ALA A 2 -26.94 0.87 12.59
N SER A 3 -26.33 -0.09 13.32
CA SER A 3 -25.84 0.17 14.66
C SER A 3 -24.74 1.24 14.64
N PRO A 4 -24.67 2.15 15.64
CA PRO A 4 -23.56 3.10 15.73
C PRO A 4 -22.19 2.43 15.84
N ASN A 5 -22.14 1.15 16.24
CA ASN A 5 -20.91 0.37 16.36
C ASN A 5 -20.73 -0.64 15.23
N ASP A 6 -21.46 -0.47 14.11
CA ASP A 6 -21.25 -1.29 12.91
C ASP A 6 -19.90 -0.92 12.29
N PRO A 7 -18.96 -1.88 12.16
CA PRO A 7 -17.64 -1.57 11.63
C PRO A 7 -17.66 -1.00 10.22
N LEU A 8 -18.61 -1.40 9.37
CA LEU A 8 -18.73 -0.83 8.03
C LEU A 8 -19.13 0.64 8.08
N VAL A 9 -20.09 0.97 8.95
CA VAL A 9 -20.52 2.36 9.13
C VAL A 9 -19.38 3.21 9.67
N LEU A 10 -18.64 2.69 10.65
CA LEU A 10 -17.49 3.39 11.22
C LEU A 10 -16.40 3.61 10.19
N ARG A 11 -16.10 2.59 9.36
CA ARG A 11 -15.11 2.72 8.30
C ARG A 11 -15.52 3.79 7.29
N GLU A 12 -16.78 3.76 6.83
CA GLU A 12 -17.26 4.72 5.86
C GLU A 12 -17.28 6.14 6.41
N ALA A 13 -17.68 6.31 7.67
CA ALA A 13 -17.62 7.60 8.33
C ALA A 13 -16.18 8.09 8.48
N GLY A 14 -15.28 7.19 8.86
CA GLY A 14 -13.85 7.50 8.96
C GLY A 14 -13.26 7.93 7.62
N ALA A 15 -13.57 7.18 6.55
CA ALA A 15 -13.13 7.52 5.21
C ALA A 15 -13.68 8.87 4.75
N PHE A 16 -14.93 9.15 5.08
CA PHE A 16 -15.57 10.44 4.75
C PHE A 16 -14.82 11.59 5.42
N HIS A 17 -14.55 11.50 6.71
CA HIS A 17 -13.82 12.55 7.43
C HIS A 17 -12.37 12.69 6.94
N TYR A 18 -11.73 11.56 6.60
CA TYR A 18 -10.40 11.58 6.00
C TYR A 18 -10.41 12.40 4.70
N ARG A 19 -11.36 12.12 3.80
CA ARG A 19 -11.45 12.82 2.51
C ARG A 19 -11.73 14.32 2.69
N LYS A 20 -12.43 14.68 3.76
CA LYS A 20 -12.69 16.09 4.09
C LYS A 20 -11.52 16.78 4.78
N GLY A 21 -10.47 16.05 5.13
CA GLY A 21 -9.34 16.61 5.82
C GLY A 21 -9.49 16.68 7.34
N ASP A 22 -10.56 16.13 7.90
CA ASP A 22 -10.77 16.07 9.36
C ASP A 22 -10.07 14.82 9.90
N MET A 23 -8.77 14.92 10.06
CA MET A 23 -7.94 13.77 10.47
C MET A 23 -8.22 13.31 11.88
N SER A 24 -8.61 14.23 12.77
CA SER A 24 -8.91 13.90 14.16
C SER A 24 -10.11 12.95 14.27
N ARG A 25 -11.20 13.28 13.57
CA ARG A 25 -12.40 12.44 13.54
C ARG A 25 -12.15 11.13 12.80
N ALA A 26 -11.41 11.20 11.67
CA ALA A 26 -11.05 10.03 10.91
C ALA A 26 -10.26 9.03 11.76
N ASP A 27 -9.28 9.51 12.53
CA ASP A 27 -8.45 8.67 13.40
C ASP A 27 -9.31 7.86 14.38
N GLY A 28 -10.19 8.53 15.11
CA GLY A 28 -11.04 7.86 16.09
C GLY A 28 -11.96 6.81 15.47
N LEU A 29 -12.62 7.17 14.37
CA LEU A 29 -13.56 6.29 13.69
C LEU A 29 -12.88 5.08 13.06
N LEU A 30 -11.75 5.29 12.39
CA LEU A 30 -11.01 4.20 11.74
C LEU A 30 -10.40 3.24 12.78
N ARG A 31 -9.85 3.76 13.87
CA ARG A 31 -9.34 2.90 14.94
C ARG A 31 -10.44 2.07 15.58
N GLN A 32 -11.61 2.65 15.76
CA GLN A 32 -12.75 1.91 16.31
C GLN A 32 -13.21 0.83 15.32
N ALA A 33 -13.29 1.13 14.03
CA ALA A 33 -13.63 0.14 13.00
C ALA A 33 -12.64 -1.02 12.99
N MET A 34 -11.34 -0.74 13.03
CA MET A 34 -10.29 -1.76 13.05
C MET A 34 -10.33 -2.62 14.33
N ARG A 35 -10.73 -2.02 15.45
CA ARG A 35 -10.82 -2.74 16.72
C ARG A 35 -11.97 -3.75 16.70
N ILE A 36 -13.09 -3.37 16.08
CA ILE A 36 -14.27 -4.24 15.98
C ILE A 36 -14.05 -5.33 14.92
N ASP A 37 -13.49 -4.97 13.77
CA ASP A 37 -13.22 -5.91 12.70
C ASP A 37 -11.77 -5.75 12.18
N PRO A 38 -10.82 -6.48 12.79
CA PRO A 38 -9.41 -6.41 12.37
C PRO A 38 -9.15 -6.91 10.95
N ARG A 39 -10.11 -7.61 10.34
CA ARG A 39 -9.96 -8.14 8.97
C ARG A 39 -10.39 -7.15 7.90
N ASP A 40 -10.97 -6.03 8.29
CA ASP A 40 -11.36 -5.00 7.33
C ASP A 40 -10.12 -4.25 6.87
N TYR A 41 -9.46 -4.78 5.82
CA TYR A 41 -8.24 -4.16 5.30
C TYR A 41 -8.49 -2.77 4.71
N MET A 42 -9.72 -2.47 4.29
CA MET A 42 -10.03 -1.12 3.80
C MET A 42 -9.93 -0.07 4.90
N ALA A 43 -10.39 -0.40 6.11
CA ALA A 43 -10.21 0.48 7.27
C ALA A 43 -8.73 0.71 7.55
N SER A 44 -7.93 -0.36 7.52
CA SER A 44 -6.47 -0.28 7.71
C SER A 44 -5.81 0.55 6.61
N PHE A 45 -6.27 0.46 5.37
CA PHE A 45 -5.73 1.23 4.26
C PHE A 45 -6.00 2.73 4.44
N PHE A 46 -7.23 3.10 4.77
CA PHE A 46 -7.55 4.51 5.05
C PHE A 46 -6.76 5.03 6.22
N TYR A 47 -6.59 4.20 7.26
CA TYR A 47 -5.81 4.59 8.43
C TYR A 47 -4.33 4.81 8.07
N ALA A 48 -3.75 3.93 7.26
CA ALA A 48 -2.37 4.09 6.79
C ALA A 48 -2.21 5.40 6.01
N ARG A 49 -3.15 5.71 5.13
CA ARG A 49 -3.09 6.96 4.36
C ARG A 49 -3.22 8.19 5.24
N MET A 50 -4.08 8.12 6.25
CA MET A 50 -4.22 9.22 7.21
C MET A 50 -2.92 9.42 8.00
N LEU A 51 -2.31 8.34 8.48
CA LEU A 51 -1.02 8.41 9.17
C LEU A 51 0.06 9.01 8.27
N ASP A 52 0.09 8.60 7.02
CA ASP A 52 1.04 9.08 6.03
C ASP A 52 0.88 10.60 5.81
N GLU A 53 -0.34 11.07 5.64
CA GLU A 53 -0.62 12.48 5.41
C GLU A 53 -0.35 13.35 6.65
N THR A 54 -0.37 12.76 7.84
CA THR A 54 -0.06 13.47 9.08
C THR A 54 1.40 13.32 9.52
N GLY A 55 2.27 12.83 8.63
CA GLY A 55 3.71 12.76 8.89
C GLY A 55 4.16 11.56 9.71
N ARG A 56 3.29 10.56 9.89
CA ARG A 56 3.60 9.36 10.67
C ARG A 56 3.88 8.16 9.76
N GLN A 57 4.85 8.33 8.83
CA GLN A 57 5.16 7.35 7.80
C GLN A 57 5.63 6.00 8.36
N ALA A 58 6.40 6.00 9.45
CA ALA A 58 6.87 4.76 10.04
C ALA A 58 5.70 3.89 10.54
N GLN A 59 4.69 4.52 11.13
CA GLN A 59 3.48 3.82 11.55
C GLN A 59 2.65 3.40 10.35
N ALA A 60 2.52 4.28 9.35
CA ALA A 60 1.78 3.98 8.13
C ALA A 60 2.31 2.72 7.42
N SER A 61 3.63 2.55 7.39
CA SER A 61 4.27 1.40 6.76
C SER A 61 3.77 0.07 7.33
N GLN A 62 3.57 -0.01 8.64
CA GLN A 62 3.08 -1.23 9.28
C GLN A 62 1.68 -1.59 8.77
N TYR A 63 0.82 -0.58 8.61
CA TYR A 63 -0.54 -0.80 8.12
C TYR A 63 -0.56 -1.12 6.62
N TYR A 64 0.28 -0.49 5.81
CA TYR A 64 0.39 -0.86 4.39
C TYR A 64 0.83 -2.32 4.23
N LYS A 65 1.82 -2.76 5.01
CA LYS A 65 2.26 -4.16 4.99
C LYS A 65 1.13 -5.10 5.37
N GLU A 66 0.37 -4.74 6.41
CA GLU A 66 -0.77 -5.55 6.83
C GLU A 66 -1.83 -5.66 5.74
N VAL A 67 -2.17 -4.54 5.09
CA VAL A 67 -3.13 -4.52 3.98
C VAL A 67 -2.66 -5.43 2.84
N LEU A 68 -1.38 -5.40 2.50
CA LEU A 68 -0.82 -6.22 1.43
C LEU A 68 -0.83 -7.72 1.74
N ARG A 69 -0.99 -8.11 3.00
CA ARG A 69 -1.20 -9.52 3.35
C ARG A 69 -2.57 -10.02 2.89
N TYR A 70 -3.56 -9.15 2.83
CA TYR A 70 -4.91 -9.48 2.35
C TYR A 70 -5.05 -9.30 0.85
N VAL A 71 -4.43 -8.27 0.29
CA VAL A 71 -4.54 -7.92 -1.14
C VAL A 71 -3.14 -7.70 -1.74
N PRO A 72 -2.32 -8.77 -1.86
CA PRO A 72 -0.91 -8.63 -2.27
C PRO A 72 -0.71 -8.12 -3.70
N GLU A 73 -1.75 -8.17 -4.53
CA GLU A 73 -1.67 -7.72 -5.92
C GLU A 73 -2.46 -6.43 -6.18
N ASP A 74 -2.81 -5.70 -5.13
CA ASP A 74 -3.52 -4.43 -5.28
C ASP A 74 -2.55 -3.32 -5.67
N ALA A 75 -2.66 -2.85 -6.91
CA ALA A 75 -1.77 -1.83 -7.46
C ALA A 75 -1.83 -0.51 -6.70
N GLU A 76 -3.03 -0.10 -6.27
CA GLU A 76 -3.22 1.16 -5.54
C GLU A 76 -2.53 1.13 -4.18
N VAL A 77 -2.61 0.02 -3.47
CA VAL A 77 -1.95 -0.13 -2.16
C VAL A 77 -0.44 -0.07 -2.32
N HIS A 78 0.12 -0.78 -3.33
CA HIS A 78 1.56 -0.71 -3.60
C HIS A 78 1.99 0.72 -3.93
N GLU A 79 1.21 1.44 -4.73
CA GLU A 79 1.55 2.82 -5.09
C GLU A 79 1.55 3.74 -3.87
N ALA A 80 0.54 3.64 -3.03
CA ALA A 80 0.46 4.45 -1.81
C ALA A 80 1.62 4.16 -0.88
N TYR A 81 1.94 2.87 -0.70
CA TYR A 81 3.07 2.46 0.13
C TYR A 81 4.40 2.97 -0.45
N ALA A 82 4.59 2.87 -1.76
CA ALA A 82 5.79 3.37 -2.42
C ALA A 82 6.00 4.86 -2.17
N ARG A 83 4.94 5.65 -2.29
CA ARG A 83 5.02 7.10 -2.01
C ARG A 83 5.41 7.37 -0.57
N SER A 84 4.84 6.62 0.36
CA SER A 84 5.17 6.74 1.77
C SER A 84 6.65 6.43 2.04
N LEU A 85 7.16 5.33 1.46
CA LEU A 85 8.56 4.97 1.58
C LEU A 85 9.48 6.03 0.99
N GLY A 86 9.10 6.61 -0.14
CA GLY A 86 9.86 7.71 -0.75
C GLY A 86 9.99 8.92 0.16
N LYS A 87 8.95 9.23 0.91
CA LYS A 87 8.97 10.35 1.88
C LYS A 87 9.96 10.11 3.02
N THR A 88 10.22 8.86 3.37
CA THR A 88 11.17 8.51 4.43
C THR A 88 12.60 8.33 3.93
N GLY A 89 12.82 8.49 2.62
CA GLY A 89 14.14 8.31 2.00
C GLY A 89 14.47 6.87 1.62
N ASP A 90 13.53 5.93 1.74
CA ASP A 90 13.72 4.55 1.30
C ASP A 90 13.44 4.44 -0.21
N SER A 91 14.40 4.88 -1.01
CA SER A 91 14.25 4.87 -2.48
C SER A 91 14.18 3.46 -3.04
N ALA A 92 14.95 2.52 -2.48
CA ALA A 92 14.94 1.13 -2.94
C ALA A 92 13.55 0.52 -2.72
N GLY A 93 12.99 0.66 -1.53
CA GLY A 93 11.65 0.18 -1.23
C GLY A 93 10.57 0.86 -2.08
N ALA A 94 10.72 2.16 -2.30
CA ALA A 94 9.79 2.92 -3.13
C ALA A 94 9.75 2.36 -4.56
N TYR A 95 10.90 2.13 -5.19
CA TYR A 95 10.93 1.57 -6.54
C TYR A 95 10.42 0.13 -6.59
N ILE A 96 10.70 -0.67 -5.57
CA ILE A 96 10.16 -2.03 -5.50
C ILE A 96 8.63 -1.99 -5.57
N HIS A 97 8.00 -1.16 -4.75
CA HIS A 97 6.54 -1.11 -4.70
C HIS A 97 5.93 -0.37 -5.89
N MET A 98 6.63 0.59 -6.50
CA MET A 98 6.21 1.16 -7.78
C MET A 98 6.24 0.12 -8.89
N ALA A 99 7.24 -0.77 -8.89
CA ALA A 99 7.30 -1.87 -9.84
C ALA A 99 6.13 -2.83 -9.65
N TYR A 100 5.80 -3.21 -8.41
CA TYR A 100 4.62 -4.03 -8.15
C TYR A 100 3.34 -3.37 -8.64
N SER A 101 3.18 -2.08 -8.37
CA SER A 101 2.01 -1.33 -8.82
C SER A 101 1.86 -1.40 -10.33
N ALA A 102 2.96 -1.20 -11.05
CA ALA A 102 2.96 -1.28 -12.52
C ALA A 102 2.67 -2.69 -13.02
N LEU A 103 3.23 -3.73 -12.36
CA LEU A 103 2.95 -5.11 -12.70
C LEU A 103 1.46 -5.43 -12.59
N TYR A 104 0.87 -5.06 -11.47
CA TYR A 104 -0.52 -5.42 -11.17
C TYR A 104 -1.54 -4.54 -11.87
N SER A 105 -1.12 -3.44 -12.45
CA SER A 105 -1.94 -2.63 -13.35
C SER A 105 -1.65 -2.93 -14.84
N ASN A 106 -0.83 -3.94 -15.12
CA ASN A 106 -0.44 -4.35 -16.48
C ASN A 106 0.21 -3.23 -17.31
N ASN A 107 0.93 -2.35 -16.64
CA ASN A 107 1.68 -1.30 -17.31
C ASN A 107 3.11 -1.80 -17.56
N LYS A 108 3.31 -2.51 -18.69
CA LYS A 108 4.57 -3.18 -19.03
C LYS A 108 5.77 -2.24 -19.02
N LYS A 109 5.61 -1.08 -19.62
CA LYS A 109 6.68 -0.10 -19.77
C LYS A 109 7.13 0.44 -18.42
N GLN A 110 6.20 0.81 -17.57
CA GLN A 110 6.51 1.31 -16.24
C GLN A 110 7.05 0.20 -15.34
N ALA A 111 6.53 -1.02 -15.48
CA ALA A 111 7.04 -2.16 -14.71
C ALA A 111 8.53 -2.40 -14.99
N GLU A 112 8.92 -2.41 -16.26
CA GLU A 112 10.33 -2.57 -16.64
C GLU A 112 11.18 -1.42 -16.12
N ARG A 113 10.71 -0.20 -16.25
CA ARG A 113 11.43 0.99 -15.79
C ARG A 113 11.67 0.94 -14.28
N TYR A 114 10.63 0.70 -13.50
CA TYR A 114 10.75 0.66 -12.04
C TYR A 114 11.52 -0.58 -11.57
N PHE A 115 11.35 -1.71 -12.25
CA PHE A 115 12.14 -2.91 -11.96
C PHE A 115 13.65 -2.62 -12.10
N ASN A 116 14.05 -1.97 -13.18
CA ASN A 116 15.45 -1.65 -13.40
C ASN A 116 15.98 -0.66 -12.38
N GLN A 117 15.17 0.32 -11.97
CA GLN A 117 15.55 1.25 -10.92
C GLN A 117 15.69 0.56 -9.56
N ALA A 118 14.77 -0.34 -9.24
CA ALA A 118 14.84 -1.15 -8.03
C ALA A 118 16.08 -2.03 -8.03
N LYS A 119 16.39 -2.66 -9.16
CA LYS A 119 17.58 -3.51 -9.31
C LYS A 119 18.85 -2.75 -9.01
N ALA A 120 18.96 -1.52 -9.51
CA ALA A 120 20.14 -0.69 -9.30
C ALA A 120 20.36 -0.33 -7.82
N LEU A 121 19.28 -0.19 -7.04
CA LEU A 121 19.35 0.26 -5.65
C LEU A 121 19.26 -0.87 -4.64
N SER A 122 18.57 -1.97 -4.97
CA SER A 122 18.19 -3.00 -4.01
C SER A 122 19.21 -4.10 -3.81
N GLY A 123 20.22 -4.17 -4.65
CA GLY A 123 21.22 -5.24 -4.58
C GLY A 123 21.95 -5.31 -3.25
N LYS A 124 22.04 -4.21 -2.51
CA LYS A 124 22.70 -4.15 -1.22
C LYS A 124 21.73 -3.84 -0.07
N ALA A 125 20.66 -3.07 -0.34
CA ALA A 125 19.77 -2.57 0.70
C ALA A 125 18.64 -3.52 1.06
N ASN A 126 17.99 -4.12 0.06
CA ASN A 126 16.82 -4.99 0.27
C ASN A 126 16.84 -6.21 -0.65
N PRO A 127 17.88 -7.08 -0.51
CA PRO A 127 18.07 -8.19 -1.46
C PRO A 127 16.90 -9.19 -1.46
N ARG A 128 16.34 -9.50 -0.29
CA ARG A 128 15.23 -10.44 -0.17
C ARG A 128 13.96 -9.88 -0.82
N GLU A 129 13.65 -8.63 -0.57
CA GLU A 129 12.46 -7.99 -1.15
C GLU A 129 12.61 -7.86 -2.66
N PHE A 130 13.81 -7.53 -3.14
CA PHE A 130 14.07 -7.46 -4.57
C PHE A 130 13.95 -8.84 -5.24
N GLN A 131 14.42 -9.91 -4.59
CA GLN A 131 14.28 -11.25 -5.13
C GLN A 131 12.82 -11.65 -5.33
N LYS A 132 11.94 -11.27 -4.40
CA LYS A 132 10.51 -11.50 -4.54
C LYS A 132 9.93 -10.74 -5.73
N LEU A 133 10.33 -9.48 -5.88
CA LEU A 133 9.91 -8.67 -7.04
C LEU A 133 10.41 -9.30 -8.34
N GLU A 134 11.65 -9.74 -8.38
CA GLU A 134 12.24 -10.36 -9.57
C GLU A 134 11.44 -11.58 -10.00
N ALA A 135 11.05 -12.43 -9.05
CA ALA A 135 10.24 -13.61 -9.34
C ALA A 135 8.87 -13.20 -9.91
N ALA A 136 8.21 -12.22 -9.29
CA ALA A 136 6.92 -11.74 -9.77
C ALA A 136 7.02 -11.11 -11.17
N TYR A 137 8.08 -10.35 -11.40
CA TYR A 137 8.32 -9.70 -12.69
C TYR A 137 8.55 -10.73 -13.79
N LYS A 138 9.37 -11.75 -13.54
CA LYS A 138 9.63 -12.81 -14.51
C LYS A 138 8.35 -13.56 -14.88
N GLU A 139 7.55 -13.90 -13.89
CA GLU A 139 6.29 -14.61 -14.11
C GLU A 139 5.35 -13.78 -14.99
N ARG A 140 5.18 -12.49 -14.69
CA ARG A 140 4.30 -11.62 -15.46
C ARG A 140 4.84 -11.38 -16.87
N LYS A 141 6.15 -11.23 -17.01
CA LYS A 141 6.79 -11.04 -18.30
C LYS A 141 6.57 -12.23 -19.23
N GLU A 142 6.63 -13.44 -18.71
CA GLU A 142 6.34 -14.64 -19.48
C GLU A 142 4.91 -14.61 -20.03
N ILE A 143 3.95 -14.16 -19.21
CA ILE A 143 2.56 -14.02 -19.64
C ILE A 143 2.46 -12.97 -20.76
N TRP A 144 3.10 -11.83 -20.59
CA TRP A 144 3.08 -10.76 -21.59
C TRP A 144 3.72 -11.17 -22.91
N ASP A 145 4.81 -11.95 -22.85
CA ASP A 145 5.56 -12.36 -24.05
C ASP A 145 4.82 -13.42 -24.85
N LYS A 146 3.85 -14.13 -24.26
CA LYS A 146 3.03 -15.13 -24.94
C LYS A 146 1.87 -14.53 -25.73
N ASN A 147 1.55 -13.27 -25.50
CA ASN A 147 0.47 -12.56 -26.18
C ASN A 147 1.04 -11.50 -27.15
#